data_924dc1542ce397339a100be860d57f23
#
_entry.id   924dc1542ce397339a100be860d57f23
#
_cell.length_a   1.000
_cell.length_b   1.000
_cell.length_c   1.000
_cell.angle_alpha   90.00
_cell.angle_beta   90.00
_cell.angle_gamma   90.00
#
_symmetry.space_group_name_H-M   'P 1'
#
loop_
_entity.id
_entity.type
_entity.pdbx_description
1 polymer ?
#
loop_
_entity_poly.entity_id
_entity_poly.type
_entity_poly.pdbx_seq_one_letter_code
_entity_poly.pdbx_strand_id
1 'polypeptide(L)'
;MRGIPLGSLSLIPMRRFGDPALPRRSILDGQQLAPGDPAIYAITDFKRDYPMTVEAERQIDDALTDMIRLGVRALLVAKEQRLVGLVTSYDIQGERPIQFLQSSNYSRHQDVRVMDVMTPWDELLALDWENVESARAGELLTVFHQTSLTHVLVVEVDRKTSHTVVRALASRARLLRQLAGAGSALVKPGHGADAREGHQQRSDQVRTDRH
;
A
#
# COMPACT_ATOMS: atom_id res chain seq x y z
N MET A 1 -10.91 -14.33 -20.81
CA MET A 1 -10.25 -13.20 -20.14
C MET A 1 -9.41 -12.47 -21.19
N ARG A 2 -9.84 -11.28 -21.60
CA ARG A 2 -9.03 -10.44 -22.51
C ARG A 2 -8.15 -9.58 -21.63
N GLY A 3 -6.84 -9.86 -21.61
CA GLY A 3 -5.86 -9.04 -20.93
C GLY A 3 -5.84 -7.63 -21.52
N ILE A 4 -5.83 -6.62 -20.64
CA ILE A 4 -5.59 -5.24 -21.05
C ILE A 4 -4.18 -5.18 -21.62
N PRO A 5 -3.99 -4.66 -22.85
CA PRO A 5 -2.66 -4.56 -23.43
C PRO A 5 -1.81 -3.60 -22.58
N LEU A 6 -0.70 -4.09 -22.05
CA LEU A 6 0.29 -3.37 -21.25
C LEU A 6 0.97 -2.19 -22.00
N GLY A 7 0.64 -1.98 -23.26
CA GLY A 7 1.31 -1.03 -24.16
C GLY A 7 0.90 0.44 -24.03
N SER A 8 -0.04 0.81 -23.14
CA SER A 8 -0.54 2.19 -23.02
C SER A 8 -0.47 2.80 -21.62
N LEU A 9 0.12 2.10 -20.64
CA LEU A 9 0.30 2.67 -19.30
C LEU A 9 1.62 3.45 -19.29
N SER A 10 1.51 4.77 -19.21
CA SER A 10 2.66 5.63 -18.95
C SER A 10 3.22 5.34 -17.56
N LEU A 11 4.55 5.21 -17.47
CA LEU A 11 5.21 5.04 -16.17
C LEU A 11 5.19 6.36 -15.41
N ILE A 12 4.81 6.31 -14.13
CA ILE A 12 5.00 7.45 -13.24
C ILE A 12 6.52 7.55 -12.96
N PRO A 13 7.19 8.65 -13.35
CA PRO A 13 8.63 8.77 -13.18
C PRO A 13 9.02 8.85 -11.71
N MET A 14 10.08 8.15 -11.34
CA MET A 14 10.68 8.15 -10.00
C MET A 14 12.02 8.87 -10.05
N ARG A 15 12.31 9.69 -9.03
CA ARG A 15 13.58 10.43 -8.91
C ARG A 15 14.02 10.58 -7.47
N ARG A 16 15.24 11.02 -7.23
CA ARG A 16 15.77 11.42 -5.91
C ARG A 16 15.45 12.89 -5.65
N PHE A 17 15.22 13.24 -4.40
CA PHE A 17 14.88 14.60 -3.97
C PHE A 17 15.82 15.05 -2.84
N GLY A 18 15.99 16.36 -2.67
CA GLY A 18 16.72 16.97 -1.55
C GLY A 18 15.93 16.89 -0.23
N ASP A 19 16.45 17.55 0.82
CA ASP A 19 15.94 17.46 2.20
C ASP A 19 14.44 17.74 2.34
N PRO A 20 13.64 16.83 2.94
CA PRO A 20 12.19 16.97 3.09
C PRO A 20 11.75 17.45 4.48
N ALA A 21 10.56 18.03 4.57
CA ALA A 21 9.88 18.35 5.81
C ALA A 21 8.79 17.33 6.18
N LEU A 22 8.47 17.20 7.47
CA LEU A 22 7.47 16.23 7.97
C LEU A 22 6.01 16.64 7.67
N PRO A 23 5.14 15.69 7.29
CA PRO A 23 3.75 15.96 6.89
C PRO A 23 2.69 15.76 7.98
N ARG A 24 1.41 16.17 7.73
CA ARG A 24 0.28 16.16 8.68
C ARG A 24 -0.98 15.40 8.16
N ARG A 25 -1.84 14.86 9.00
CA ARG A 25 -2.84 13.76 9.01
C ARG A 25 -4.03 13.66 8.01
N SER A 26 -4.56 12.41 7.66
CA SER A 26 -5.81 12.06 6.95
C SER A 26 -6.60 10.81 7.41
N ILE A 27 -7.87 10.70 6.99
CA ILE A 27 -8.84 9.67 7.43
C ILE A 27 -9.51 9.03 6.19
N LEU A 28 -8.87 8.09 5.49
CA LEU A 28 -9.52 7.30 4.43
C LEU A 28 -8.92 5.88 4.33
N ASP A 29 -9.22 5.00 5.31
CA ASP A 29 -8.95 3.56 5.20
C ASP A 29 -10.24 2.82 4.81
N GLY A 30 -10.18 2.00 3.76
CA GLY A 30 -11.22 1.05 3.41
C GLY A 30 -11.95 1.24 2.08
N GLN A 31 -11.67 2.28 1.30
CA GLN A 31 -12.31 2.46 0.00
C GLN A 31 -11.81 1.42 -1.02
N GLN A 32 -12.75 0.70 -1.66
CA GLN A 32 -12.43 -0.15 -2.81
C GLN A 32 -12.16 0.72 -4.03
N LEU A 33 -11.13 0.36 -4.79
CA LEU A 33 -10.70 1.10 -5.97
C LEU A 33 -10.72 0.22 -7.21
N ALA A 34 -11.12 0.79 -8.34
CA ALA A 34 -10.86 0.24 -9.66
C ALA A 34 -9.48 0.72 -10.17
N PRO A 35 -8.82 -0.01 -11.09
CA PRO A 35 -7.55 0.44 -11.68
C PRO A 35 -7.63 1.82 -12.35
N GLY A 36 -8.80 2.24 -12.83
CA GLY A 36 -9.05 3.53 -13.44
C GLY A 36 -9.31 4.69 -12.46
N ASP A 37 -9.42 4.41 -11.16
CA ASP A 37 -9.65 5.45 -10.16
C ASP A 37 -8.38 6.28 -9.92
N PRO A 38 -8.51 7.53 -9.45
CA PRO A 38 -7.36 8.38 -9.15
C PRO A 38 -6.41 7.75 -8.12
N ALA A 39 -5.09 7.78 -8.40
CA ALA A 39 -4.06 7.19 -7.54
C ALA A 39 -3.99 7.83 -6.13
N ILE A 40 -4.45 9.07 -5.99
CA ILE A 40 -4.50 9.79 -4.71
C ILE A 40 -5.38 9.09 -3.66
N TYR A 41 -6.33 8.25 -4.06
CA TYR A 41 -7.14 7.46 -3.13
C TYR A 41 -6.41 6.20 -2.62
N ALA A 42 -5.33 5.81 -3.29
CA ALA A 42 -4.53 4.65 -2.94
C ALA A 42 -3.35 4.95 -2.01
N ILE A 43 -3.10 6.22 -1.70
CA ILE A 43 -1.99 6.68 -0.88
C ILE A 43 -2.46 7.21 0.48
N THR A 44 -1.57 7.23 1.46
CA THR A 44 -1.76 7.91 2.74
C THR A 44 -1.26 9.34 2.60
N ASP A 45 -2.18 10.29 2.45
CA ASP A 45 -1.87 11.73 2.29
C ASP A 45 -1.61 12.38 3.64
N PHE A 46 -0.41 12.82 3.86
CA PHE A 46 0.03 13.42 5.11
C PHE A 46 -0.43 14.88 5.34
N LYS A 47 -1.12 15.49 4.41
CA LYS A 47 -1.91 16.72 4.71
C LYS A 47 -3.20 16.40 5.48
N ARG A 48 -3.58 15.14 5.50
CA ARG A 48 -4.79 14.65 6.15
C ARG A 48 -4.48 13.62 7.24
N ASP A 49 -3.36 12.85 7.17
CA ASP A 49 -2.92 11.83 8.14
C ASP A 49 -1.65 12.23 8.87
N TYR A 50 -1.46 11.72 10.10
CA TYR A 50 -0.14 11.84 10.73
C TYR A 50 0.83 10.83 10.12
N PRO A 51 2.03 11.28 9.72
CA PRO A 51 3.10 10.36 9.43
C PRO A 51 3.46 9.60 10.72
N MET A 52 3.53 8.29 10.62
CA MET A 52 4.10 7.50 11.70
C MET A 52 5.62 7.58 11.60
N THR A 53 6.25 8.09 12.66
CA THR A 53 7.69 8.32 12.74
C THR A 53 8.33 7.46 13.80
N VAL A 54 9.63 7.23 13.68
CA VAL A 54 10.48 6.58 14.67
C VAL A 54 11.82 7.30 14.72
N GLU A 55 12.44 7.38 15.90
CA GLU A 55 13.77 7.93 16.05
C GLU A 55 14.83 6.96 15.49
N ALA A 56 15.86 7.52 14.86
CA ALA A 56 16.93 6.75 14.20
C ALA A 56 17.68 5.81 15.17
N GLU A 57 17.86 6.24 16.41
CA GLU A 57 18.55 5.50 17.48
C GLU A 57 17.69 4.45 18.19
N ARG A 58 16.37 4.35 17.86
CA ARG A 58 15.48 3.36 18.46
C ARG A 58 15.88 1.94 18.07
N GLN A 59 15.73 1.00 18.98
CA GLN A 59 15.97 -0.43 18.72
C GLN A 59 14.96 -0.96 17.70
N ILE A 60 15.40 -1.87 16.84
CA ILE A 60 14.55 -2.39 15.75
C ILE A 60 13.35 -3.22 16.27
N ASP A 61 13.52 -3.97 17.37
CA ASP A 61 12.41 -4.75 17.95
C ASP A 61 11.33 -3.86 18.55
N ASP A 62 11.72 -2.73 19.15
CA ASP A 62 10.77 -1.72 19.61
C ASP A 62 10.05 -1.05 18.44
N ALA A 63 10.77 -0.72 17.36
CA ALA A 63 10.17 -0.14 16.17
C ALA A 63 9.18 -1.10 15.50
N LEU A 64 9.49 -2.40 15.46
CA LEU A 64 8.57 -3.43 14.98
C LEU A 64 7.31 -3.54 15.87
N THR A 65 7.49 -3.46 17.18
CA THR A 65 6.38 -3.44 18.14
C THR A 65 5.48 -2.21 17.92
N ASP A 66 6.08 -1.04 17.68
CA ASP A 66 5.33 0.18 17.34
C ASP A 66 4.58 0.04 16.01
N MET A 67 5.17 -0.56 14.97
CA MET A 67 4.48 -0.87 13.70
C MET A 67 3.25 -1.75 13.92
N ILE A 68 3.37 -2.79 14.77
CA ILE A 68 2.26 -3.70 15.10
C ILE A 68 1.13 -2.95 15.82
N ARG A 69 1.47 -2.15 16.83
CA ARG A 69 0.49 -1.36 17.61
C ARG A 69 -0.25 -0.33 16.75
N LEU A 70 0.46 0.29 15.82
CA LEU A 70 -0.08 1.31 14.93
C LEU A 70 -0.78 0.73 13.69
N GLY A 71 -0.67 -0.59 13.47
CA GLY A 71 -1.23 -1.25 12.29
C GLY A 71 -0.55 -0.85 10.97
N VAL A 72 0.70 -0.39 11.02
CA VAL A 72 1.50 0.04 9.87
C VAL A 72 2.66 -0.90 9.61
N ARG A 73 3.24 -0.84 8.42
CA ARG A 73 4.40 -1.66 8.02
C ARG A 73 5.60 -0.83 7.58
N ALA A 74 5.51 0.48 7.75
CA ALA A 74 6.60 1.41 7.47
C ALA A 74 6.52 2.61 8.42
N LEU A 75 7.67 3.12 8.82
CA LEU A 75 7.82 4.31 9.63
C LEU A 75 8.82 5.26 8.96
N LEU A 76 8.51 6.54 8.97
CA LEU A 76 9.46 7.57 8.61
C LEU A 76 10.50 7.70 9.72
N VAL A 77 11.78 7.63 9.37
CA VAL A 77 12.86 7.72 10.36
C VAL A 77 13.28 9.16 10.54
N ALA A 78 13.19 9.65 11.76
CA ALA A 78 13.56 10.99 12.13
C ALA A 78 14.85 10.99 13.00
N LYS A 79 15.66 12.04 12.83
CA LYS A 79 16.77 12.37 13.71
C LYS A 79 16.80 13.87 13.85
N GLU A 80 16.81 14.38 15.10
CA GLU A 80 16.80 15.81 15.39
C GLU A 80 15.72 16.58 14.59
N GLN A 81 14.50 16.02 14.54
CA GLN A 81 13.33 16.55 13.80
C GLN A 81 13.52 16.62 12.26
N ARG A 82 14.55 16.00 11.73
CA ARG A 82 14.78 15.85 10.29
C ARG A 82 14.42 14.45 9.85
N LEU A 83 13.84 14.33 8.68
CA LEU A 83 13.62 13.02 8.06
C LEU A 83 14.94 12.52 7.48
N VAL A 84 15.41 11.37 7.96
CA VAL A 84 16.69 10.77 7.54
C VAL A 84 16.53 9.46 6.78
N GLY A 85 15.32 8.89 6.72
CA GLY A 85 15.09 7.65 5.98
C GLY A 85 13.69 7.07 6.14
N LEU A 86 13.54 5.84 5.64
CA LEU A 86 12.35 5.01 5.77
C LEU A 86 12.76 3.63 6.27
N VAL A 87 12.06 3.10 7.25
CA VAL A 87 12.20 1.71 7.69
C VAL A 87 10.89 0.97 7.51
N THR A 88 10.95 -0.25 7.00
CA THR A 88 9.81 -1.14 6.85
C THR A 88 9.93 -2.37 7.74
N SER A 89 8.80 -3.06 7.98
CA SER A 89 8.83 -4.34 8.70
C SER A 89 9.70 -5.39 7.99
N TYR A 90 9.88 -5.29 6.68
CA TYR A 90 10.76 -6.19 5.91
C TYR A 90 12.25 -5.88 6.15
N ASP A 91 12.61 -4.61 6.36
CA ASP A 91 13.99 -4.24 6.70
C ASP A 91 14.39 -4.79 8.07
N ILE A 92 13.46 -4.78 9.03
CA ILE A 92 13.69 -5.28 10.40
C ILE A 92 13.68 -6.81 10.46
N GLN A 93 12.73 -7.46 9.77
CA GLN A 93 12.54 -8.91 9.84
C GLN A 93 13.33 -9.68 8.76
N GLY A 94 13.96 -8.97 7.82
CA GLY A 94 14.71 -9.55 6.72
C GLY A 94 16.19 -9.77 7.05
N GLU A 95 17.02 -9.73 6.05
CA GLU A 95 18.44 -10.03 6.15
C GLU A 95 19.31 -8.87 6.67
N ARG A 96 18.80 -7.62 6.59
CA ARG A 96 19.58 -6.41 6.94
C ARG A 96 20.16 -6.44 8.35
N PRO A 97 19.42 -6.82 9.41
CA PRO A 97 20.00 -6.92 10.76
C PRO A 97 21.14 -7.94 10.84
N ILE A 98 21.02 -9.07 10.16
CA ILE A 98 22.05 -10.12 10.13
C ILE A 98 23.27 -9.63 9.39
N GLN A 99 23.11 -8.99 8.23
CA GLN A 99 24.18 -8.42 7.43
C GLN A 99 24.93 -7.31 8.22
N PHE A 100 24.19 -6.47 8.93
CA PHE A 100 24.75 -5.42 9.78
C PHE A 100 25.61 -6.03 10.90
N LEU A 101 25.11 -7.04 11.62
CA LEU A 101 25.85 -7.72 12.69
C LEU A 101 27.13 -8.42 12.17
N GLN A 102 27.09 -8.97 10.96
CA GLN A 102 28.27 -9.60 10.34
C GLN A 102 29.35 -8.58 9.94
N SER A 103 28.96 -7.35 9.62
CA SER A 103 29.85 -6.28 9.15
C SER A 103 30.30 -5.31 10.26
N SER A 104 29.69 -5.39 11.43
CA SER A 104 29.90 -4.47 12.55
C SER A 104 30.55 -5.18 13.75
N ASN A 105 30.96 -4.39 14.74
CA ASN A 105 31.46 -4.91 16.03
C ASN A 105 30.33 -5.27 17.02
N TYR A 106 29.07 -5.15 16.60
CA TYR A 106 27.92 -5.57 17.43
C TYR A 106 27.73 -7.07 17.35
N SER A 107 27.40 -7.70 18.48
CA SER A 107 27.23 -9.16 18.56
C SER A 107 25.81 -9.60 18.87
N ARG A 108 24.91 -8.68 19.23
CA ARG A 108 23.56 -8.98 19.66
C ARG A 108 22.52 -8.22 18.85
N HIS A 109 21.47 -8.92 18.43
CA HIS A 109 20.35 -8.36 17.67
C HIS A 109 19.68 -7.14 18.38
N GLN A 110 19.59 -7.22 19.71
CA GLN A 110 19.04 -6.11 20.53
C GLN A 110 19.86 -4.82 20.52
N ASP A 111 21.08 -4.84 20.00
CA ASP A 111 21.92 -3.64 19.88
C ASP A 111 21.71 -2.92 18.53
N VAL A 112 21.03 -3.57 17.58
CA VAL A 112 20.76 -3.01 16.25
C VAL A 112 19.72 -1.88 16.34
N ARG A 113 20.01 -0.77 15.72
CA ARG A 113 19.16 0.44 15.68
C ARG A 113 18.45 0.56 14.34
N VAL A 114 17.39 1.35 14.32
CA VAL A 114 16.63 1.65 13.08
C VAL A 114 17.55 2.22 12.00
N MET A 115 18.47 3.11 12.35
CA MET A 115 19.42 3.71 11.41
C MET A 115 20.36 2.71 10.75
N ASP A 116 20.60 1.56 11.36
CA ASP A 116 21.49 0.52 10.84
C ASP A 116 20.83 -0.34 9.73
N VAL A 117 19.51 -0.33 9.67
CA VAL A 117 18.73 -1.18 8.76
C VAL A 117 17.76 -0.40 7.85
N MET A 118 17.50 0.88 8.13
CA MET A 118 16.64 1.72 7.30
C MET A 118 17.18 1.88 5.89
N THR A 119 16.36 2.35 4.97
CA THR A 119 16.82 2.93 3.71
C THR A 119 17.02 4.42 3.95
N PRO A 120 18.26 4.93 3.86
CA PRO A 120 18.57 6.35 4.10
C PRO A 120 17.93 7.23 3.01
N TRP A 121 17.71 8.52 3.34
CA TRP A 121 16.99 9.44 2.48
C TRP A 121 17.60 9.60 1.08
N ASP A 122 18.90 9.64 0.98
CA ASP A 122 19.63 9.81 -0.29
C ASP A 122 19.59 8.58 -1.20
N GLU A 123 19.21 7.41 -0.67
CA GLU A 123 18.98 6.18 -1.44
C GLU A 123 17.51 5.99 -1.82
N LEU A 124 16.58 6.72 -1.17
CA LEU A 124 15.15 6.58 -1.42
C LEU A 124 14.77 7.12 -2.80
N LEU A 125 13.97 6.34 -3.51
CA LEU A 125 13.24 6.80 -4.69
C LEU A 125 11.85 7.25 -4.28
N ALA A 126 11.43 8.41 -4.77
CA ALA A 126 10.12 8.95 -4.48
C ALA A 126 9.38 9.35 -5.78
N LEU A 127 8.06 9.39 -5.70
CA LEU A 127 7.19 9.91 -6.74
C LEU A 127 6.96 11.41 -6.50
N ASP A 128 6.83 12.15 -7.59
CA ASP A 128 6.41 13.55 -7.53
C ASP A 128 4.90 13.63 -7.32
N TRP A 129 4.45 14.53 -6.44
CA TRP A 129 3.03 14.75 -6.15
C TRP A 129 2.22 15.06 -7.42
N GLU A 130 2.70 15.95 -8.29
CA GLU A 130 1.99 16.34 -9.52
C GLU A 130 1.72 15.13 -10.43
N ASN A 131 2.69 14.20 -10.51
CA ASN A 131 2.52 12.97 -11.27
C ASN A 131 1.49 12.04 -10.64
N VAL A 132 1.51 11.89 -9.30
CA VAL A 132 0.56 11.02 -8.58
C VAL A 132 -0.85 11.59 -8.61
N GLU A 133 -1.00 12.92 -8.53
CA GLU A 133 -2.30 13.62 -8.59
C GLU A 133 -3.01 13.37 -9.93
N SER A 134 -2.26 13.29 -11.03
CA SER A 134 -2.79 13.02 -12.36
C SER A 134 -2.90 11.53 -12.69
N ALA A 135 -2.24 10.65 -11.94
CA ALA A 135 -2.17 9.22 -12.20
C ALA A 135 -3.42 8.44 -11.78
N ARG A 136 -3.51 7.19 -12.29
CA ARG A 136 -4.52 6.20 -11.92
C ARG A 136 -3.94 5.13 -10.98
N ALA A 137 -4.81 4.50 -10.21
CA ALA A 137 -4.40 3.44 -9.27
C ALA A 137 -3.67 2.27 -9.96
N GLY A 138 -4.07 1.93 -11.20
CA GLY A 138 -3.38 0.92 -12.03
C GLY A 138 -1.96 1.31 -12.42
N GLU A 139 -1.69 2.60 -12.65
CA GLU A 139 -0.35 3.09 -12.96
C GLU A 139 0.55 3.04 -11.71
N LEU A 140 0.01 3.39 -10.54
CA LEU A 140 0.71 3.22 -9.28
C LEU A 140 1.02 1.74 -8.99
N LEU A 141 0.12 0.82 -9.32
CA LEU A 141 0.38 -0.62 -9.23
C LEU A 141 1.52 -1.06 -10.15
N THR A 142 1.61 -0.47 -11.34
CA THR A 142 2.70 -0.75 -12.29
C THR A 142 4.06 -0.36 -11.72
N VAL A 143 4.16 0.77 -11.00
CA VAL A 143 5.40 1.16 -10.29
C VAL A 143 5.83 0.05 -9.32
N PHE A 144 4.90 -0.50 -8.53
CA PHE A 144 5.22 -1.59 -7.60
C PHE A 144 5.56 -2.92 -8.29
N HIS A 145 5.05 -3.17 -9.51
CA HIS A 145 5.40 -4.37 -10.28
C HIS A 145 6.79 -4.29 -10.90
N GLN A 146 7.22 -3.08 -11.24
CA GLN A 146 8.53 -2.86 -11.87
C GLN A 146 9.65 -2.64 -10.86
N THR A 147 9.30 -2.44 -9.61
CA THR A 147 10.25 -2.27 -8.51
C THR A 147 10.02 -3.35 -7.48
N SER A 148 11.04 -3.69 -6.71
CA SER A 148 10.89 -4.59 -5.55
C SER A 148 10.37 -3.86 -4.30
N LEU A 149 9.96 -2.59 -4.44
CA LEU A 149 9.56 -1.75 -3.33
C LEU A 149 8.20 -2.18 -2.76
N THR A 150 8.07 -2.16 -1.46
CA THR A 150 6.82 -2.39 -0.73
C THR A 150 6.12 -1.09 -0.37
N HIS A 151 6.88 -0.01 -0.27
CA HIS A 151 6.44 1.35 0.01
C HIS A 151 7.20 2.33 -0.87
N VAL A 152 6.53 3.41 -1.28
CA VAL A 152 7.11 4.51 -2.07
C VAL A 152 6.64 5.82 -1.48
N LEU A 153 7.56 6.72 -1.21
CA LEU A 153 7.25 8.07 -0.77
C LEU A 153 6.74 8.92 -1.95
N VAL A 154 5.84 9.83 -1.63
CA VAL A 154 5.40 10.88 -2.56
C VAL A 154 5.85 12.21 -1.99
N VAL A 155 6.51 13.02 -2.79
CA VAL A 155 7.06 14.31 -2.38
C VAL A 155 6.41 15.45 -3.16
N GLU A 156 6.25 16.56 -2.48
CA GLU A 156 5.78 17.83 -3.04
C GLU A 156 6.93 18.85 -2.92
N VAL A 157 7.27 19.49 -4.02
CA VAL A 157 8.25 20.57 -4.02
C VAL A 157 7.52 21.91 -3.97
N ASP A 158 7.70 22.65 -2.90
CA ASP A 158 7.20 24.03 -2.82
C ASP A 158 7.97 24.91 -3.82
N ARG A 159 7.27 25.39 -4.85
CA ARG A 159 7.86 26.17 -5.94
C ARG A 159 8.41 27.54 -5.48
N LYS A 160 7.96 28.04 -4.32
CA LYS A 160 8.41 29.35 -3.80
C LYS A 160 9.67 29.25 -2.97
N THR A 161 9.78 28.19 -2.18
CA THR A 161 10.88 28.00 -1.24
C THR A 161 11.88 26.93 -1.69
N SER A 162 11.57 26.19 -2.77
CA SER A 162 12.30 25.02 -3.25
C SER A 162 12.44 23.90 -2.18
N HIS A 163 11.66 23.98 -1.11
CA HIS A 163 11.66 22.95 -0.07
C HIS A 163 10.89 21.73 -0.54
N THR A 164 11.50 20.57 -0.36
CA THR A 164 10.87 19.27 -0.58
C THR A 164 10.18 18.81 0.68
N VAL A 165 8.91 18.47 0.57
CA VAL A 165 8.09 17.95 1.68
C VAL A 165 7.62 16.54 1.32
N VAL A 166 7.75 15.59 2.23
CA VAL A 166 7.09 14.29 2.05
C VAL A 166 5.58 14.50 2.22
N ARG A 167 4.87 14.35 1.10
CA ARG A 167 3.45 14.60 1.01
C ARG A 167 2.60 13.38 1.35
N ALA A 168 3.07 12.19 0.96
CA ALA A 168 2.31 10.97 1.15
C ALA A 168 3.20 9.72 1.15
N LEU A 169 2.58 8.58 1.51
CA LEU A 169 3.17 7.25 1.43
C LEU A 169 2.22 6.33 0.66
N ALA A 170 2.72 5.71 -0.40
CA ALA A 170 2.05 4.62 -1.10
C ALA A 170 2.50 3.28 -0.52
N SER A 171 1.56 2.38 -0.22
CA SER A 171 1.83 1.02 0.23
C SER A 171 1.29 0.01 -0.78
N ARG A 172 2.16 -0.87 -1.29
CA ARG A 172 1.79 -1.96 -2.20
C ARG A 172 0.68 -2.84 -1.63
N ALA A 173 0.80 -3.23 -0.36
CA ALA A 173 -0.17 -4.09 0.30
C ALA A 173 -1.54 -3.42 0.47
N ARG A 174 -1.57 -2.11 0.75
CA ARG A 174 -2.81 -1.33 0.82
C ARG A 174 -3.48 -1.22 -0.54
N LEU A 175 -2.73 -0.82 -1.57
CA LEU A 175 -3.22 -0.70 -2.93
C LEU A 175 -3.80 -2.03 -3.45
N LEU A 176 -3.10 -3.15 -3.24
CA LEU A 176 -3.60 -4.47 -3.65
C LEU A 176 -4.91 -4.84 -2.94
N ARG A 177 -5.05 -4.55 -1.63
CA ARG A 177 -6.30 -4.79 -0.91
C ARG A 177 -7.46 -3.95 -1.44
N GLN A 178 -7.20 -2.67 -1.75
CA GLN A 178 -8.21 -1.76 -2.30
C GLN A 178 -8.67 -2.22 -3.70
N LEU A 179 -7.75 -2.68 -4.56
CA LEU A 179 -8.04 -3.16 -5.90
C LEU A 179 -8.70 -4.56 -5.90
N ALA A 180 -8.36 -5.45 -4.96
CA ALA A 180 -8.94 -6.79 -4.87
C ALA A 180 -10.45 -6.77 -4.56
N GLY A 181 -10.93 -5.77 -3.84
CA GLY A 181 -12.35 -5.60 -3.55
C GLY A 181 -13.21 -5.35 -4.79
N ALA A 182 -12.66 -4.75 -5.85
CA ALA A 182 -13.37 -4.49 -7.09
C ALA A 182 -13.73 -5.77 -7.88
N GLY A 183 -12.94 -6.84 -7.73
CA GLY A 183 -13.20 -8.13 -8.38
C GLY A 183 -14.37 -8.93 -7.79
N SER A 184 -14.68 -8.72 -6.51
CA SER A 184 -15.75 -9.44 -5.81
C SER A 184 -17.15 -8.84 -6.05
N ALA A 185 -17.25 -7.61 -6.51
CA ALA A 185 -18.53 -6.93 -6.76
C ALA A 185 -19.18 -7.29 -8.11
N LEU A 186 -18.49 -8.03 -8.99
CA LEU A 186 -19.00 -8.42 -10.32
C LEU A 186 -19.69 -9.79 -10.36
N VAL A 187 -19.77 -10.51 -9.24
CA VAL A 187 -20.56 -11.75 -9.14
C VAL A 187 -21.75 -11.50 -8.21
N LYS A 188 -22.73 -10.72 -8.67
CA LYS A 188 -24.10 -10.86 -8.17
C LYS A 188 -24.66 -12.15 -8.76
N PRO A 189 -25.13 -13.13 -7.96
CA PRO A 189 -25.92 -14.23 -8.49
C PRO A 189 -27.20 -13.62 -9.06
N GLY A 190 -27.41 -13.79 -10.36
CA GLY A 190 -28.61 -13.38 -11.03
C GLY A 190 -29.80 -14.02 -10.34
N HIS A 191 -30.74 -13.23 -9.85
CA HIS A 191 -32.08 -13.64 -9.55
C HIS A 191 -32.69 -14.15 -10.87
N GLY A 192 -32.75 -15.46 -11.00
CA GLY A 192 -33.59 -16.12 -12.01
C GLY A 192 -35.04 -15.76 -11.75
N ALA A 193 -35.60 -14.99 -12.66
CA ALA A 193 -37.00 -14.62 -12.70
C ALA A 193 -37.87 -15.85 -12.89
N ASP A 194 -39.02 -15.83 -12.20
CA ASP A 194 -40.23 -16.53 -12.41
C ASP A 194 -40.47 -17.05 -13.84
N ALA A 195 -40.80 -18.31 -13.95
CA ALA A 195 -41.70 -18.81 -14.98
C ALA A 195 -42.81 -19.61 -14.30
N ARG A 196 -43.91 -18.94 -14.01
CA ARG A 196 -45.25 -19.55 -13.88
C ARG A 196 -45.73 -19.90 -15.27
N GLU A 197 -46.21 -21.13 -15.44
CA GLU A 197 -47.27 -21.61 -16.32
C GLU A 197 -47.38 -23.08 -16.00
N GLY A 198 -48.41 -23.63 -15.45
CA GLY A 198 -49.82 -23.61 -15.81
C GLY A 198 -50.07 -24.72 -16.81
N HIS A 199 -50.38 -25.91 -16.37
CA HIS A 199 -51.47 -26.68 -16.98
C HIS A 199 -51.92 -27.88 -16.14
N GLN A 200 -53.08 -27.94 -15.94
CA GLN A 200 -54.24 -28.63 -15.50
C GLN A 200 -54.48 -30.00 -16.20
N GLN A 201 -55.11 -30.92 -15.45
CA GLN A 201 -55.96 -32.04 -15.86
C GLN A 201 -55.24 -33.35 -16.25
N ARG A 202 -55.66 -34.43 -15.63
CA ARG A 202 -56.82 -35.33 -15.58
C ARG A 202 -56.36 -36.59 -14.84
N SER A 203 -57.19 -36.96 -13.89
CA SER A 203 -58.12 -38.10 -13.77
C SER A 203 -57.64 -39.44 -14.34
N ASP A 204 -57.66 -40.39 -13.57
CA ASP A 204 -58.50 -41.59 -13.43
C ASP A 204 -57.68 -42.73 -12.79
N GLN A 205 -58.18 -43.14 -11.65
CA GLN A 205 -58.88 -44.39 -11.42
C GLN A 205 -58.11 -45.71 -11.63
N VAL A 206 -58.29 -46.51 -10.68
CA VAL A 206 -58.40 -47.99 -10.62
C VAL A 206 -57.36 -48.60 -9.68
N ARG A 207 -57.79 -48.88 -8.42
CA ARG A 207 -58.35 -50.09 -7.91
C ARG A 207 -57.46 -51.33 -7.85
N THR A 208 -57.56 -51.91 -6.67
CA THR A 208 -57.40 -53.33 -6.28
C THR A 208 -55.99 -53.80 -5.94
N ASP A 209 -55.92 -54.24 -4.80
CA ASP A 209 -56.19 -55.44 -4.04
C ASP A 209 -54.89 -56.17 -3.59
N ARG A 210 -54.96 -56.52 -2.31
CA ARG A 210 -54.44 -57.76 -1.66
C ARG A 210 -52.90 -57.90 -1.61
N HIS A 211 -52.32 -58.07 -0.55
CA HIS A 211 -52.44 -58.95 0.63
C HIS A 211 -51.73 -58.31 1.81
#